data_49ad6bcbd060797c0bfb82c79c3632ea
#
_entry.id   49ad6bcbd060797c0bfb82c79c3632ea
#
_cell.length_a   1.000
_cell.length_b   1.000
_cell.length_c   1.000
_cell.angle_alpha   90.00
_cell.angle_beta   90.00
_cell.angle_gamma   90.00
#
_symmetry.space_group_name_H-M   'P 1'
#
loop_
_entity.id
_entity.type
_entity.pdbx_description
1 polymer ?
#
loop_
_entity_poly.entity_id
_entity_poly.type
_entity_poly.pdbx_seq_one_letter_code
_entity_poly.pdbx_strand_id
1 'polypeptide(L)'
;METTQNILQDNFGRQHTYLRISLTELCNLRCTYCMPAEGIHYMPERELLSWEEMFRLTHILHEMGIKKVRITGGEPFVRNGLLDFLTNLAGLKDLEICLTTNGVFVGDYIEALKKLGIRHINLSLDSLDRDRFQQITRRDDFAKVYENLIRLIDAGFQVKINAVVMQ
;
A
#
# COMPACT_ATOMS: atom_id res chain seq x y z
N MET A 1 -19.62 -24.54 -14.49
CA MET A 1 -18.97 -23.40 -13.79
C MET A 1 -19.03 -23.72 -12.31
N GLU A 2 -17.97 -24.29 -11.78
CA GLU A 2 -17.87 -24.49 -10.32
C GLU A 2 -17.75 -23.12 -9.68
N THR A 3 -18.76 -22.75 -8.92
CA THR A 3 -18.70 -21.61 -8.00
C THR A 3 -17.61 -21.90 -6.99
N THR A 4 -16.47 -21.21 -7.11
CA THR A 4 -15.40 -21.26 -6.10
C THR A 4 -16.06 -20.90 -4.76
N GLN A 5 -16.29 -21.88 -3.93
CA GLN A 5 -16.91 -21.69 -2.63
C GLN A 5 -15.90 -20.87 -1.80
N ASN A 6 -16.29 -19.67 -1.36
CA ASN A 6 -15.42 -18.88 -0.50
C ASN A 6 -15.24 -19.63 0.82
N ILE A 7 -14.04 -20.19 1.03
CA ILE A 7 -13.69 -21.00 2.19
C ILE A 7 -13.44 -20.12 3.42
N LEU A 8 -13.14 -18.82 3.18
CA LEU A 8 -12.86 -17.84 4.23
C LEU A 8 -14.15 -17.23 4.76
N GLN A 9 -14.90 -18.00 5.55
CA GLN A 9 -16.13 -17.56 6.17
C GLN A 9 -16.03 -17.73 7.70
N ASP A 10 -16.49 -16.73 8.45
CA ASP A 10 -16.56 -16.83 9.90
C ASP A 10 -17.87 -17.50 10.38
N ASN A 11 -17.96 -17.73 11.70
CA ASN A 11 -19.13 -18.36 12.34
C ASN A 11 -20.42 -17.53 12.23
N PHE A 12 -20.35 -16.28 11.75
CA PHE A 12 -21.50 -15.40 11.53
C PHE A 12 -21.90 -15.33 10.05
N GLY A 13 -21.30 -16.14 9.19
CA GLY A 13 -21.57 -16.18 7.76
C GLY A 13 -20.90 -15.05 6.95
N ARG A 14 -20.00 -14.27 7.57
CA ARG A 14 -19.29 -13.20 6.86
C ARG A 14 -18.15 -13.78 6.04
N GLN A 15 -18.12 -13.44 4.76
CA GLN A 15 -17.07 -13.87 3.84
C GLN A 15 -15.91 -12.86 3.86
N HIS A 16 -14.68 -13.36 4.02
CA HIS A 16 -13.47 -12.57 3.95
C HIS A 16 -12.96 -12.58 2.51
N THR A 17 -13.10 -11.44 1.83
CA THR A 17 -12.69 -11.28 0.43
C THR A 17 -11.58 -10.24 0.26
N TYR A 18 -11.11 -9.66 1.36
CA TYR A 18 -10.14 -8.57 1.38
C TYR A 18 -8.94 -8.92 2.24
N LEU A 19 -7.75 -8.83 1.64
CA LEU A 19 -6.46 -9.06 2.28
C LEU A 19 -5.65 -7.76 2.36
N ARG A 20 -4.96 -7.55 3.47
CA ARG A 20 -3.95 -6.49 3.61
C ARG A 20 -2.59 -7.12 3.83
N ILE A 21 -1.59 -6.66 3.07
CA ILE A 21 -0.22 -7.14 3.17
C ILE A 21 0.68 -5.95 3.50
N SER A 22 1.36 -6.03 4.64
CA SER A 22 2.43 -5.12 5.01
C SER A 22 3.74 -5.67 4.48
N LEU A 23 4.38 -4.93 3.58
CA LEU A 23 5.58 -5.40 2.88
C LEU A 23 6.86 -5.17 3.68
N THR A 24 6.88 -4.13 4.50
CA THR A 24 8.07 -3.67 5.21
C THR A 24 7.69 -2.76 6.37
N GLU A 25 8.55 -2.69 7.36
CA GLU A 25 8.49 -1.69 8.43
C GLU A 25 9.18 -0.38 8.03
N LEU A 26 10.04 -0.44 6.98
CA LEU A 26 10.80 0.73 6.53
C LEU A 26 9.87 1.82 6.00
N CYS A 27 10.15 3.06 6.39
CA CYS A 27 9.45 4.24 5.91
C CYS A 27 10.44 5.40 5.77
N ASN A 28 10.29 6.22 4.74
CA ASN A 28 11.06 7.43 4.55
C ASN A 28 10.56 8.62 5.41
N LEU A 29 9.32 8.58 5.89
CA LEU A 29 8.78 9.55 6.85
C LEU A 29 8.96 9.07 8.29
N ARG A 30 8.76 9.99 9.26
CA ARG A 30 8.88 9.75 10.71
C ARG A 30 7.71 10.38 11.45
N CYS A 31 6.49 10.03 11.04
CA CYS A 31 5.27 10.64 11.58
C CYS A 31 5.19 10.47 13.11
N THR A 32 4.84 11.55 13.79
CA THR A 32 4.86 11.67 15.25
C THR A 32 3.99 10.63 15.96
N TYR A 33 2.89 10.26 15.34
CA TYR A 33 1.94 9.27 15.87
C TYR A 33 2.29 7.81 15.49
N CYS A 34 3.25 7.61 14.58
CA CYS A 34 3.58 6.29 14.02
C CYS A 34 4.95 5.79 14.52
N MET A 35 5.91 6.70 14.64
CA MET A 35 7.30 6.32 14.88
C MET A 35 7.96 7.29 15.87
N PRO A 36 8.72 6.77 16.88
CA PRO A 36 9.54 7.60 17.76
C PRO A 36 10.55 8.45 16.96
N ALA A 37 10.99 9.58 17.52
CA ALA A 37 11.92 10.49 16.84
C ALA A 37 13.28 9.83 16.54
N GLU A 38 13.74 8.99 17.43
CA GLU A 38 14.96 8.17 17.38
C GLU A 38 14.86 7.01 16.37
N GLY A 39 13.65 6.71 15.89
CA GLY A 39 13.36 5.56 15.02
C GLY A 39 13.06 4.28 15.81
N ILE A 40 13.01 3.17 15.09
CA ILE A 40 12.80 1.82 15.63
C ILE A 40 13.92 0.89 15.15
N HIS A 41 14.16 -0.18 15.87
CA HIS A 41 14.97 -1.28 15.36
C HIS A 41 14.15 -2.06 14.33
N TYR A 42 14.62 -2.04 13.08
CA TYR A 42 13.97 -2.75 12.01
C TYR A 42 14.33 -4.24 12.06
N MET A 43 13.36 -5.06 11.69
CA MET A 43 13.59 -6.49 11.46
C MET A 43 14.60 -6.66 10.31
N PRO A 44 15.61 -7.53 10.46
CA PRO A 44 16.52 -7.84 9.37
C PRO A 44 15.76 -8.33 8.13
N GLU A 45 16.19 -7.91 6.95
CA GLU A 45 15.50 -8.25 5.68
C GLU A 45 15.32 -9.76 5.50
N ARG A 46 16.29 -10.57 5.96
CA ARG A 46 16.24 -12.04 5.92
C ARG A 46 15.10 -12.66 6.76
N GLU A 47 14.51 -11.90 7.68
CA GLU A 47 13.38 -12.33 8.52
C GLU A 47 12.03 -11.90 7.95
N LEU A 48 12.05 -11.06 6.90
CA LEU A 48 10.84 -10.73 6.13
C LEU A 48 10.55 -11.86 5.15
N LEU A 49 9.26 -12.07 4.87
CA LEU A 49 8.86 -12.95 3.77
C LEU A 49 9.50 -12.48 2.45
N SER A 50 10.01 -13.41 1.67
CA SER A 50 10.47 -13.15 0.30
C SER A 50 9.28 -12.75 -0.60
N TRP A 51 9.58 -12.20 -1.76
CA TRP A 51 8.55 -11.85 -2.74
C TRP A 51 7.79 -13.09 -3.24
N GLU A 52 8.48 -14.21 -3.40
CA GLU A 52 7.92 -15.48 -3.80
C GLU A 52 6.99 -16.07 -2.74
N GLU A 53 7.37 -16.00 -1.47
CA GLU A 53 6.55 -16.47 -0.35
C GLU A 53 5.28 -15.62 -0.21
N MET A 54 5.40 -14.29 -0.31
CA MET A 54 4.25 -13.40 -0.27
C MET A 54 3.31 -13.60 -1.45
N PHE A 55 3.87 -13.81 -2.65
CA PHE A 55 3.07 -14.12 -3.84
C PHE A 55 2.34 -15.45 -3.66
N ARG A 56 3.06 -16.51 -3.24
CA ARG A 56 2.47 -17.83 -2.99
C ARG A 56 1.34 -17.76 -1.97
N LEU A 57 1.55 -17.07 -0.85
CA LEU A 57 0.52 -16.88 0.18
C LEU A 57 -0.70 -16.15 -0.39
N THR A 58 -0.47 -15.08 -1.14
CA THR A 58 -1.55 -14.29 -1.76
C THR A 58 -2.34 -15.11 -2.78
N HIS A 59 -1.64 -15.92 -3.59
CA HIS A 59 -2.26 -16.80 -4.58
C HIS A 59 -3.16 -17.85 -3.92
N ILE A 60 -2.67 -18.53 -2.87
CA ILE A 60 -3.48 -19.50 -2.10
C ILE A 60 -4.74 -18.82 -1.53
N LEU A 61 -4.58 -17.66 -0.89
CA LEU A 61 -5.71 -16.93 -0.33
C LEU A 61 -6.69 -16.44 -1.41
N HIS A 62 -6.18 -16.10 -2.61
CA HIS A 62 -7.01 -15.75 -3.75
C HIS A 62 -7.85 -16.94 -4.23
N GLU A 63 -7.26 -18.14 -4.34
CA GLU A 63 -8.00 -19.38 -4.63
C GLU A 63 -9.06 -19.69 -3.58
N MET A 64 -8.83 -19.32 -2.31
CA MET A 64 -9.78 -19.46 -1.22
C MET A 64 -10.89 -18.40 -1.21
N GLY A 65 -10.86 -17.40 -2.11
CA GLY A 65 -11.92 -16.41 -2.27
C GLY A 65 -11.55 -14.95 -1.99
N ILE A 66 -10.26 -14.63 -1.73
CA ILE A 66 -9.82 -13.22 -1.68
C ILE A 66 -9.91 -12.63 -3.08
N LYS A 67 -10.57 -11.47 -3.20
CA LYS A 67 -10.78 -10.74 -4.45
C LYS A 67 -10.12 -9.38 -4.47
N LYS A 68 -9.66 -8.91 -3.30
CA LYS A 68 -9.04 -7.60 -3.16
C LYS A 68 -7.83 -7.70 -2.24
N VAL A 69 -6.70 -7.16 -2.71
CA VAL A 69 -5.47 -7.05 -1.93
C VAL A 69 -5.08 -5.59 -1.79
N ARG A 70 -4.78 -5.17 -0.56
CA ARG A 70 -4.20 -3.87 -0.29
C ARG A 70 -2.77 -4.02 0.16
N ILE A 71 -1.88 -3.46 -0.62
CA ILE A 71 -0.46 -3.39 -0.32
C ILE A 71 -0.20 -2.15 0.55
N THR A 72 0.49 -2.38 1.65
CA THR A 72 0.84 -1.37 2.65
C THR A 72 2.19 -1.72 3.29
N GLY A 73 2.54 -1.11 4.41
CA GLY A 73 3.77 -1.34 5.15
C GLY A 73 4.09 -0.13 6.01
N GLY A 74 5.36 0.15 6.22
CA GLY A 74 5.83 1.49 6.47
C GLY A 74 5.53 2.32 5.22
N GLU A 75 6.44 2.29 4.23
CA GLU A 75 6.15 2.79 2.88
C GLU A 75 6.46 1.70 1.85
N PRO A 76 5.46 1.19 1.10
CA PRO A 76 5.69 0.09 0.15
C PRO A 76 6.77 0.37 -0.89
N PHE A 77 6.83 1.61 -1.36
CA PHE A 77 7.77 2.01 -2.43
C PHE A 77 9.24 2.10 -2.00
N VAL A 78 9.55 1.90 -0.71
CA VAL A 78 10.95 1.80 -0.26
C VAL A 78 11.51 0.39 -0.37
N ARG A 79 10.67 -0.64 -0.50
CA ARG A 79 11.12 -2.02 -0.66
C ARG A 79 11.45 -2.31 -2.12
N ASN A 80 12.72 -2.63 -2.39
CA ASN A 80 13.17 -3.00 -3.74
C ASN A 80 12.41 -4.23 -4.25
N GLY A 81 12.08 -4.25 -5.56
CA GLY A 81 11.35 -5.37 -6.18
C GLY A 81 9.82 -5.26 -6.09
N LEU A 82 9.28 -4.17 -5.53
CA LEU A 82 7.83 -3.95 -5.43
C LEU A 82 7.13 -4.09 -6.79
N LEU A 83 7.69 -3.52 -7.86
CA LEU A 83 7.04 -3.52 -9.17
C LEU A 83 6.91 -4.93 -9.76
N ASP A 84 7.92 -5.78 -9.58
CA ASP A 84 7.89 -7.17 -10.03
C ASP A 84 6.82 -7.97 -9.25
N PHE A 85 6.74 -7.73 -7.95
CA PHE A 85 5.69 -8.33 -7.12
C PHE A 85 4.28 -7.89 -7.56
N LEU A 86 4.07 -6.59 -7.81
CA LEU A 86 2.80 -6.07 -8.32
C LEU A 86 2.47 -6.64 -9.71
N THR A 87 3.48 -6.84 -10.55
CA THR A 87 3.31 -7.46 -11.87
C THR A 87 2.82 -8.91 -11.74
N ASN A 88 3.41 -9.68 -10.84
CA ASN A 88 2.97 -11.05 -10.55
C ASN A 88 1.53 -11.08 -10.01
N LEU A 89 1.19 -10.18 -9.08
CA LEU A 89 -0.18 -10.08 -8.55
C LEU A 89 -1.20 -9.68 -9.63
N ALA A 90 -0.83 -8.76 -10.52
CA ALA A 90 -1.70 -8.32 -11.63
C ALA A 90 -1.98 -9.45 -12.65
N GLY A 91 -1.16 -10.50 -12.67
CA GLY A 91 -1.42 -11.73 -13.43
C GLY A 91 -2.53 -12.61 -12.85
N LEU A 92 -2.94 -12.41 -11.60
CA LEU A 92 -4.04 -13.15 -10.98
C LEU A 92 -5.38 -12.60 -11.46
N LYS A 93 -6.16 -13.47 -12.12
CA LYS A 93 -7.43 -13.07 -12.72
C LYS A 93 -8.43 -12.60 -11.64
N ASP A 94 -9.13 -11.51 -11.92
CA ASP A 94 -10.18 -10.95 -11.05
C ASP A 94 -9.69 -10.52 -9.63
N LEU A 95 -8.38 -10.27 -9.46
CA LEU A 95 -7.81 -9.71 -8.24
C LEU A 95 -7.70 -8.18 -8.33
N GLU A 96 -8.42 -7.47 -7.48
CA GLU A 96 -8.28 -6.01 -7.36
C GLU A 96 -7.07 -5.68 -6.46
N ILE A 97 -6.12 -4.92 -7.00
CA ILE A 97 -4.93 -4.46 -6.27
C ILE A 97 -5.09 -2.99 -5.88
N CYS A 98 -4.91 -2.71 -4.60
CA CYS A 98 -4.93 -1.35 -4.03
C CYS A 98 -3.62 -1.06 -3.32
N LEU A 99 -3.19 0.18 -3.30
CA LEU A 99 -2.00 0.62 -2.59
C LEU A 99 -2.34 1.63 -1.50
N THR A 100 -1.58 1.61 -0.41
CA THR A 100 -1.53 2.69 0.58
C THR A 100 -0.11 3.23 0.60
N THR A 101 0.06 4.52 0.44
CA THR A 101 1.36 5.18 0.36
C THR A 101 1.34 6.55 1.03
N ASN A 102 2.49 7.01 1.47
CA ASN A 102 2.69 8.39 1.93
C ASN A 102 2.88 9.40 0.77
N GLY A 103 2.93 8.91 -0.46
CA GLY A 103 2.95 9.75 -1.67
C GLY A 103 4.31 10.27 -2.12
N VAL A 104 5.39 10.04 -1.37
CA VAL A 104 6.70 10.61 -1.73
C VAL A 104 7.27 9.98 -3.00
N PHE A 105 7.14 8.65 -3.17
CA PHE A 105 7.77 7.92 -4.29
C PHE A 105 6.80 7.51 -5.39
N VAL A 106 5.49 7.51 -5.15
CA VAL A 106 4.49 6.96 -6.06
C VAL A 106 4.50 7.62 -7.45
N GLY A 107 4.95 8.88 -7.54
CA GLY A 107 5.02 9.61 -8.80
C GLY A 107 5.89 8.95 -9.86
N ASP A 108 6.94 8.25 -9.44
CA ASP A 108 7.86 7.55 -10.35
C ASP A 108 7.26 6.24 -10.90
N TYR A 109 6.15 5.78 -10.32
CA TYR A 109 5.49 4.52 -10.64
C TYR A 109 4.16 4.67 -11.37
N ILE A 110 3.66 5.89 -11.58
CA ILE A 110 2.33 6.17 -12.16
C ILE A 110 2.09 5.38 -13.45
N GLU A 111 3.01 5.46 -14.41
CA GLU A 111 2.83 4.79 -15.70
C GLU A 111 2.89 3.25 -15.58
N ALA A 112 3.74 2.74 -14.71
CA ALA A 112 3.81 1.30 -14.45
C ALA A 112 2.53 0.79 -13.78
N LEU A 113 2.03 1.49 -12.77
CA LEU A 113 0.77 1.15 -12.09
C LEU A 113 -0.42 1.18 -13.05
N LYS A 114 -0.47 2.17 -13.97
CA LYS A 114 -1.50 2.24 -15.02
C LYS A 114 -1.47 1.03 -15.94
N LYS A 115 -0.29 0.62 -16.39
CA LYS A 115 -0.11 -0.57 -17.25
C LYS A 115 -0.56 -1.85 -16.56
N LEU A 116 -0.36 -1.96 -15.25
CA LEU A 116 -0.80 -3.09 -14.44
C LEU A 116 -2.30 -3.05 -14.07
N GLY A 117 -3.04 -2.02 -14.50
CA GLY A 117 -4.46 -1.87 -14.15
C GLY A 117 -4.72 -1.46 -12.71
N ILE A 118 -3.69 -1.10 -11.95
CA ILE A 118 -3.83 -0.64 -10.55
C ILE A 118 -4.31 0.80 -10.58
N ARG A 119 -5.49 1.06 -9.99
CA ARG A 119 -6.15 2.38 -10.04
C ARG A 119 -6.49 2.95 -8.67
N HIS A 120 -6.48 2.15 -7.62
CA HIS A 120 -6.94 2.54 -6.28
C HIS A 120 -5.76 2.86 -5.36
N ILE A 121 -5.59 4.13 -5.03
CA ILE A 121 -4.52 4.62 -4.15
C ILE A 121 -5.15 5.25 -2.90
N ASN A 122 -4.76 4.77 -1.72
CA ASN A 122 -4.94 5.51 -0.49
C ASN A 122 -3.66 6.31 -0.23
N LEU A 123 -3.77 7.63 -0.29
CA LEU A 123 -2.67 8.54 0.00
C LEU A 123 -2.79 9.04 1.44
N SER A 124 -1.75 8.86 2.24
CA SER A 124 -1.68 9.38 3.60
C SER A 124 -1.20 10.84 3.56
N LEU A 125 -2.08 11.78 3.90
CA LEU A 125 -1.79 13.21 3.89
C LEU A 125 -2.58 13.90 5.01
N ASP A 126 -1.89 14.24 6.09
CA ASP A 126 -2.50 14.74 7.32
C ASP A 126 -2.76 16.25 7.30
N SER A 127 -2.07 17.01 6.44
CA SER A 127 -2.23 18.45 6.32
C SER A 127 -1.88 18.92 4.90
N LEU A 128 -2.60 19.96 4.45
CA LEU A 128 -2.28 20.74 3.25
C LEU A 128 -1.39 21.96 3.55
N ASP A 129 -1.11 22.21 4.82
CA ASP A 129 -0.13 23.20 5.25
C ASP A 129 1.26 22.55 5.35
N ARG A 130 2.27 23.15 4.67
CA ARG A 130 3.62 22.61 4.58
C ARG A 130 4.31 22.49 5.94
N ASP A 131 4.18 23.55 6.77
CA ASP A 131 4.88 23.58 8.06
C ASP A 131 4.29 22.52 9.00
N ARG A 132 2.96 22.41 8.99
CA ARG A 132 2.23 21.40 9.76
C ARG A 132 2.55 19.98 9.25
N PHE A 133 2.62 19.78 7.94
CA PHE A 133 3.04 18.50 7.36
C PHE A 133 4.45 18.13 7.85
N GLN A 134 5.40 19.07 7.81
CA GLN A 134 6.77 18.85 8.26
C GLN A 134 6.83 18.56 9.77
N GLN A 135 6.04 19.24 10.58
CA GLN A 135 5.94 18.97 12.03
C GLN A 135 5.44 17.55 12.29
N ILE A 136 4.40 17.12 11.56
CA ILE A 136 3.80 15.79 11.73
C ILE A 136 4.74 14.70 11.23
N THR A 137 5.28 14.85 10.02
CA THR A 137 6.06 13.80 9.35
C THR A 137 7.55 13.83 9.69
N ARG A 138 8.03 14.91 10.32
CA ARG A 138 9.46 15.20 10.58
C ARG A 138 10.31 15.19 9.30
N ARG A 139 9.70 15.47 8.14
CA ARG A 139 10.35 15.55 6.81
C ARG A 139 9.72 16.67 6.00
N ASP A 140 10.52 17.33 5.17
CA ASP A 140 10.06 18.40 4.27
C ASP A 140 9.80 17.88 2.85
N ASP A 141 8.91 16.88 2.75
CA ASP A 141 8.53 16.25 1.49
C ASP A 141 7.17 16.73 0.97
N PHE A 142 6.56 17.76 1.59
CA PHE A 142 5.20 18.22 1.26
C PHE A 142 5.02 18.53 -0.22
N ALA A 143 5.94 19.30 -0.80
CA ALA A 143 5.84 19.71 -2.20
C ALA A 143 5.79 18.50 -3.15
N LYS A 144 6.62 17.49 -2.90
CA LYS A 144 6.66 16.25 -3.69
C LYS A 144 5.39 15.41 -3.53
N VAL A 145 4.89 15.29 -2.29
CA VAL A 145 3.64 14.56 -2.02
C VAL A 145 2.46 15.24 -2.70
N TYR A 146 2.37 16.57 -2.61
CA TYR A 146 1.29 17.34 -3.23
C TYR A 146 1.34 17.25 -4.77
N GLU A 147 2.53 17.40 -5.35
CA GLU A 147 2.73 17.22 -6.80
C GLU A 147 2.28 15.81 -7.23
N ASN A 148 2.72 14.78 -6.52
CA ASN A 148 2.35 13.40 -6.83
C ASN A 148 0.86 13.13 -6.67
N LEU A 149 0.19 13.77 -5.70
CA LEU A 149 -1.28 13.72 -5.57
C LEU A 149 -1.96 14.25 -6.85
N ILE A 150 -1.55 15.41 -7.32
CA ILE A 150 -2.11 16.01 -8.55
C ILE A 150 -1.85 15.11 -9.75
N ARG A 151 -0.61 14.62 -9.91
CA ARG A 151 -0.23 13.69 -10.99
C ARG A 151 -1.05 12.40 -10.98
N LEU A 152 -1.37 11.84 -9.82
CA LEU A 152 -2.25 10.67 -9.69
C LEU A 152 -3.67 10.99 -10.16
N ILE A 153 -4.23 12.13 -9.76
CA ILE A 153 -5.56 12.56 -10.15
C ILE A 153 -5.62 12.76 -11.68
N ASP A 154 -4.69 13.51 -12.24
CA ASP A 154 -4.59 13.78 -13.68
C ASP A 154 -4.41 12.50 -14.51
N ALA A 155 -3.71 11.51 -13.94
CA ALA A 155 -3.53 10.21 -14.57
C ALA A 155 -4.76 9.27 -14.44
N GLY A 156 -5.85 9.72 -13.80
CA GLY A 156 -7.11 8.99 -13.67
C GLY A 156 -7.13 7.92 -12.58
N PHE A 157 -6.30 8.06 -11.54
CA PHE A 157 -6.37 7.19 -10.37
C PHE A 157 -7.54 7.57 -9.46
N GLN A 158 -8.11 6.58 -8.80
CA GLN A 158 -9.07 6.77 -7.72
C GLN A 158 -8.29 6.95 -6.41
N VAL A 159 -8.08 8.22 -6.05
CA VAL A 159 -7.30 8.58 -4.86
C VAL A 159 -8.23 8.80 -3.68
N LYS A 160 -7.98 8.11 -2.58
CA LYS A 160 -8.58 8.36 -1.28
C LYS A 160 -7.53 8.94 -0.36
N ILE A 161 -7.81 10.11 0.22
CA ILE A 161 -6.95 10.70 1.26
C ILE A 161 -7.28 10.05 2.60
N ASN A 162 -6.25 9.57 3.29
CA ASN A 162 -6.31 9.18 4.69
C ASN A 162 -5.59 10.26 5.50
N ALA A 163 -6.26 10.82 6.48
CA ALA A 163 -5.70 11.81 7.41
C ALA A 163 -5.94 11.39 8.85
N VAL A 164 -4.91 11.53 9.68
CA VAL A 164 -5.01 11.35 11.13
C VAL A 164 -5.29 12.72 11.75
N VAL A 165 -6.45 12.85 12.40
CA VAL A 165 -6.80 14.08 13.10
C VAL A 165 -6.21 14.03 14.49
N MET A 166 -5.32 14.98 14.79
CA MET A 166 -4.66 15.13 16.09
C MET A 166 -5.17 16.43 16.75
N GLN A 167 -5.31 16.37 18.06
CA GLN A 167 -5.63 17.53 18.90
C GLN A 167 -4.38 18.37 19.19
#